data_1f3e14c9a82f6d297b28b48e4bbbe12a
#
_entry.id   1f3e14c9a82f6d297b28b48e4bbbe12a
#
_cell.length_a   1.000
_cell.length_b   1.000
_cell.length_c   1.000
_cell.angle_alpha   90.00
_cell.angle_beta   90.00
_cell.angle_gamma   90.00
#
_symmetry.space_group_name_H-M   'P 1'
#
loop_
_entity.id
_entity.type
_entity.pdbx_description
1 polymer ?
#
loop_
_entity_poly.entity_id
_entity_poly.type
_entity_poly.pdbx_seq_one_letter_code
_entity_poly.pdbx_strand_id
1 'polypeptide(L)'
;MSGDSEQEYFADGMVEEIITALSRIRRLFVIARNSSFTYKGQPVDVKQVGRELGVRYVLEGSVRKAGDRVRITAQLIDATNAAHLWADRFDGSLEDVFDLQDKMAASVAGVIEPTVQAAETARSAVRRTSDLTAYDLYLRAYGMAFSSPSEVPGALRLMERAIERDPHYGPALAYAAVCRLRLHADGSSEDPAAESRKGTDFAWRALQVSDDDPEVLANAAYALAYFGEDIGAMMALVDRSLTLNPSFARGWYISADLRLWAGEPEVAIEHIQASLRLSPRGSVGARSFVVGSAHFISRRFDQAKPRLLAAIQELPRHLYSYRYLAACYAHMGRLGEARETLARLRTITPRVVPSVTHLRNPEHRELLLSGLRLAAGERP
;
A
#
# COMPACT_ATOMS: atom_id res chain seq x y z
N MET A 1 24.15 12.75 -23.74
CA MET A 1 25.14 11.76 -23.26
C MET A 1 26.40 12.53 -22.99
N SER A 2 26.76 12.69 -21.72
CA SER A 2 28.00 13.37 -21.32
C SER A 2 29.11 12.30 -21.32
N GLY A 3 30.16 12.53 -22.12
CA GLY A 3 31.34 11.66 -22.19
C GLY A 3 32.31 11.85 -21.01
N ASP A 4 31.77 12.07 -19.80
CA ASP A 4 32.55 12.26 -18.58
C ASP A 4 32.55 10.96 -17.78
N SER A 5 33.75 10.36 -17.63
CA SER A 5 33.93 9.08 -16.94
C SER A 5 33.45 9.07 -15.48
N GLU A 6 33.48 10.22 -14.80
CA GLU A 6 32.95 10.34 -13.43
C GLU A 6 31.41 10.29 -13.40
N GLN A 7 30.74 10.80 -14.43
CA GLN A 7 29.29 10.71 -14.54
C GLN A 7 28.82 9.28 -14.89
N GLU A 8 29.61 8.57 -15.70
CA GLU A 8 29.33 7.16 -16.04
C GLU A 8 29.42 6.25 -14.83
N TYR A 9 30.48 6.39 -14.01
CA TYR A 9 30.63 5.59 -12.79
C TYR A 9 29.46 5.80 -11.84
N PHE A 10 29.03 7.03 -11.65
CA PHE A 10 27.89 7.38 -10.80
C PHE A 10 26.58 6.77 -11.34
N ALA A 11 26.31 6.91 -12.64
CA ALA A 11 25.14 6.33 -13.27
C ALA A 11 25.11 4.80 -13.13
N ASP A 12 26.25 4.15 -13.30
CA ASP A 12 26.39 2.71 -13.19
C ASP A 12 26.09 2.20 -11.77
N GLY A 13 26.58 2.91 -10.75
CA GLY A 13 26.27 2.61 -9.35
C GLY A 13 24.79 2.75 -9.04
N MET A 14 24.13 3.78 -9.55
CA MET A 14 22.69 3.97 -9.39
C MET A 14 21.87 2.85 -10.01
N VAL A 15 22.23 2.40 -11.21
CA VAL A 15 21.53 1.27 -11.85
C VAL A 15 21.71 -0.03 -11.06
N GLU A 16 22.89 -0.26 -10.51
CA GLU A 16 23.16 -1.44 -9.68
C GLU A 16 22.30 -1.45 -8.41
N GLU A 17 22.18 -0.32 -7.72
CA GLU A 17 21.31 -0.20 -6.55
C GLU A 17 19.82 -0.39 -6.89
N ILE A 18 19.35 0.14 -8.02
CA ILE A 18 17.99 -0.09 -8.52
C ILE A 18 17.76 -1.58 -8.81
N ILE A 19 18.69 -2.25 -9.49
CA ILE A 19 18.61 -3.68 -9.78
C ILE A 19 18.55 -4.48 -8.45
N THR A 20 19.38 -4.13 -7.48
CA THR A 20 19.41 -4.78 -6.17
C THR A 20 18.07 -4.59 -5.42
N ALA A 21 17.52 -3.38 -5.41
CA ALA A 21 16.25 -3.10 -4.76
C ALA A 21 15.10 -3.85 -5.44
N LEU A 22 15.06 -3.86 -6.77
CA LEU A 22 14.04 -4.60 -7.53
C LEU A 22 14.15 -6.12 -7.36
N SER A 23 15.37 -6.66 -7.23
CA SER A 23 15.62 -8.10 -7.02
C SER A 23 15.08 -8.63 -5.69
N ARG A 24 14.85 -7.75 -4.70
CA ARG A 24 14.22 -8.10 -3.42
C ARG A 24 12.70 -8.32 -3.54
N ILE A 25 12.12 -7.90 -4.65
CA ILE A 25 10.69 -8.10 -4.94
C ILE A 25 10.53 -9.47 -5.61
N ARG A 26 10.12 -10.48 -4.85
CA ARG A 26 10.10 -11.89 -5.27
C ARG A 26 9.30 -12.19 -6.55
N ARG A 27 8.31 -11.36 -6.86
CA ARG A 27 7.47 -11.53 -8.05
C ARG A 27 8.06 -10.91 -9.31
N LEU A 28 9.16 -10.18 -9.19
CA LEU A 28 9.88 -9.63 -10.33
C LEU A 28 11.09 -10.52 -10.65
N PHE A 29 11.15 -11.00 -11.90
CA PHE A 29 12.38 -11.55 -12.45
C PHE A 29 13.19 -10.38 -13.01
N VAL A 30 14.25 -9.99 -12.32
CA VAL A 30 15.10 -8.86 -12.68
C VAL A 30 16.35 -9.35 -13.38
N ILE A 31 16.58 -8.87 -14.61
CA ILE A 31 17.79 -9.19 -15.38
C ILE A 31 19.02 -8.56 -14.71
N ALA A 32 20.07 -9.36 -14.56
CA ALA A 32 21.32 -8.93 -13.96
C ALA A 32 21.98 -7.81 -14.79
N ARG A 33 22.72 -6.93 -14.09
CA ARG A 33 23.44 -5.78 -14.66
C ARG A 33 24.24 -6.12 -15.91
N ASN A 34 25.03 -7.20 -15.90
CA ASN A 34 25.90 -7.58 -17.02
C ASN A 34 25.13 -7.74 -18.34
N SER A 35 23.89 -8.21 -18.28
CA SER A 35 23.05 -8.39 -19.47
C SER A 35 22.37 -7.08 -19.89
N SER A 36 21.84 -6.29 -18.95
CA SER A 36 21.18 -5.00 -19.27
C SER A 36 22.19 -3.95 -19.78
N PHE A 37 23.42 -3.97 -19.28
CA PHE A 37 24.46 -3.02 -19.68
C PHE A 37 24.99 -3.23 -21.09
N THR A 38 24.72 -4.36 -21.75
CA THR A 38 25.05 -4.53 -23.16
C THR A 38 24.30 -3.54 -24.08
N TYR A 39 23.20 -2.98 -23.60
CA TYR A 39 22.40 -1.99 -24.31
C TYR A 39 22.73 -0.54 -23.93
N LYS A 40 23.62 -0.33 -22.93
CA LYS A 40 23.99 1.02 -22.46
C LYS A 40 24.56 1.86 -23.59
N GLY A 41 24.00 3.05 -23.80
CA GLY A 41 24.46 4.00 -24.79
C GLY A 41 24.15 3.66 -26.25
N GLN A 42 23.41 2.58 -26.49
CA GLN A 42 22.99 2.20 -27.85
C GLN A 42 21.55 2.66 -28.12
N PRO A 43 21.25 3.16 -29.31
CA PRO A 43 19.89 3.39 -29.78
C PRO A 43 19.25 2.03 -30.08
N VAL A 44 18.48 1.50 -29.12
CA VAL A 44 17.84 0.18 -29.29
C VAL A 44 16.32 0.31 -29.23
N ASP A 45 15.63 -0.53 -29.97
CA ASP A 45 14.18 -0.71 -29.86
C ASP A 45 13.87 -1.48 -28.58
N VAL A 46 13.09 -0.88 -27.68
CA VAL A 46 12.68 -1.51 -26.42
C VAL A 46 11.98 -2.86 -26.64
N LYS A 47 11.23 -3.01 -27.74
CA LYS A 47 10.61 -4.30 -28.13
C LYS A 47 11.66 -5.36 -28.45
N GLN A 48 12.79 -4.96 -29.05
CA GLN A 48 13.89 -5.87 -29.32
C GLN A 48 14.56 -6.30 -28.01
N VAL A 49 14.86 -5.35 -27.11
CA VAL A 49 15.40 -5.64 -25.78
C VAL A 49 14.51 -6.63 -25.01
N GLY A 50 13.19 -6.39 -25.02
CA GLY A 50 12.23 -7.28 -24.40
C GLY A 50 12.28 -8.71 -24.92
N ARG A 51 12.42 -8.89 -26.24
CA ARG A 51 12.54 -10.23 -26.87
C ARG A 51 13.88 -10.89 -26.55
N GLU A 52 14.99 -10.16 -26.65
CA GLU A 52 16.33 -10.70 -26.46
C GLU A 52 16.61 -11.11 -25.01
N LEU A 53 16.14 -10.32 -24.04
CA LEU A 53 16.28 -10.60 -22.63
C LEU A 53 15.14 -11.43 -22.03
N GLY A 54 14.09 -11.71 -22.80
CA GLY A 54 12.90 -12.44 -22.32
C GLY A 54 12.13 -11.68 -21.24
N VAL A 55 12.15 -10.33 -21.27
CA VAL A 55 11.47 -9.47 -20.30
C VAL A 55 10.31 -8.70 -20.95
N ARG A 56 9.33 -8.39 -20.13
CA ARG A 56 8.16 -7.62 -20.55
C ARG A 56 8.30 -6.13 -20.26
N TYR A 57 8.96 -5.79 -19.18
CA TYR A 57 9.12 -4.41 -18.74
C TYR A 57 10.59 -4.02 -18.80
N VAL A 58 10.83 -2.80 -19.30
CA VAL A 58 12.16 -2.19 -19.35
C VAL A 58 12.13 -0.89 -18.58
N LEU A 59 13.03 -0.75 -17.62
CA LEU A 59 13.30 0.49 -16.93
C LEU A 59 14.45 1.21 -17.65
N GLU A 60 14.18 2.37 -18.19
CA GLU A 60 15.18 3.25 -18.79
C GLU A 60 15.39 4.49 -17.93
N GLY A 61 16.59 5.06 -18.02
CA GLY A 61 16.88 6.28 -17.29
C GLY A 61 18.10 7.03 -17.81
N SER A 62 18.27 8.25 -17.33
CA SER A 62 19.46 9.06 -17.56
C SER A 62 19.89 9.79 -16.30
N VAL A 63 21.19 9.94 -16.13
CA VAL A 63 21.78 10.70 -15.03
C VAL A 63 22.49 11.92 -15.62
N ARG A 64 22.26 13.09 -15.02
CA ARG A 64 22.94 14.34 -15.36
C ARG A 64 23.51 15.00 -14.11
N LYS A 65 24.78 15.34 -14.16
CA LYS A 65 25.48 16.09 -13.10
C LYS A 65 25.73 17.53 -13.57
N ALA A 66 25.49 18.49 -12.70
CA ALA A 66 25.75 19.90 -12.91
C ALA A 66 26.28 20.53 -11.62
N GLY A 67 27.60 20.63 -11.48
CA GLY A 67 28.27 20.98 -10.22
C GLY A 67 27.94 19.95 -9.15
N ASP A 68 27.41 20.40 -8.01
CA ASP A 68 27.01 19.53 -6.88
C ASP A 68 25.57 18.97 -7.02
N ARG A 69 24.89 19.28 -8.12
CA ARG A 69 23.52 18.82 -8.34
C ARG A 69 23.49 17.62 -9.28
N VAL A 70 22.74 16.60 -8.87
CA VAL A 70 22.47 15.40 -9.67
C VAL A 70 21.00 15.36 -10.02
N ARG A 71 20.70 15.11 -11.29
CA ARG A 71 19.35 14.86 -11.77
C ARG A 71 19.29 13.51 -12.43
N ILE A 72 18.33 12.69 -12.02
CA ILE A 72 18.06 11.39 -12.58
C ILE A 72 16.63 11.38 -13.11
N THR A 73 16.45 10.90 -14.33
CA THR A 73 15.14 10.61 -14.89
C THR A 73 15.03 9.10 -15.06
N ALA A 74 13.87 8.53 -14.74
CA ALA A 74 13.58 7.11 -14.93
C ALA A 74 12.20 6.95 -15.55
N GLN A 75 12.04 5.95 -16.42
CA GLN A 75 10.77 5.59 -17.05
C GLN A 75 10.64 4.09 -17.18
N LEU A 76 9.42 3.57 -16.94
CA LEU A 76 9.06 2.17 -17.10
C LEU A 76 8.25 2.01 -18.38
N ILE A 77 8.67 1.09 -19.23
CA ILE A 77 8.09 0.86 -20.55
C ILE A 77 7.64 -0.59 -20.68
N ASP A 78 6.43 -0.83 -21.18
CA ASP A 78 6.01 -2.18 -21.60
C ASP A 78 6.65 -2.49 -22.96
N ALA A 79 7.60 -3.43 -22.96
CA ALA A 79 8.35 -3.83 -24.14
C ALA A 79 7.50 -4.55 -25.21
N THR A 80 6.27 -4.95 -24.92
CA THR A 80 5.40 -5.59 -25.92
C THR A 80 4.82 -4.60 -26.92
N ASN A 81 4.51 -3.37 -26.46
CA ASN A 81 3.86 -2.32 -27.24
C ASN A 81 4.60 -0.98 -27.25
N ALA A 82 5.69 -0.87 -26.45
CA ALA A 82 6.45 0.35 -26.20
C ALA A 82 5.65 1.46 -25.50
N ALA A 83 4.62 1.09 -24.71
CA ALA A 83 3.87 2.04 -23.92
C ALA A 83 4.64 2.47 -22.67
N HIS A 84 4.71 3.77 -22.41
CA HIS A 84 5.26 4.30 -21.18
C HIS A 84 4.24 4.13 -20.06
N LEU A 85 4.55 3.32 -19.05
CA LEU A 85 3.69 3.04 -17.91
C LEU A 85 3.90 4.05 -16.78
N TRP A 86 5.14 4.52 -16.62
CA TRP A 86 5.52 5.48 -15.59
C TRP A 86 6.78 6.23 -16.01
N ALA A 87 6.89 7.49 -15.59
CA ALA A 87 8.11 8.29 -15.69
C ALA A 87 8.19 9.26 -14.51
N ASP A 88 9.38 9.44 -13.95
CA ASP A 88 9.62 10.41 -12.88
C ASP A 88 11.04 10.98 -12.93
N ARG A 89 11.27 12.04 -12.14
CA ARG A 89 12.54 12.75 -12.04
C ARG A 89 12.92 12.93 -10.58
N PHE A 90 14.19 12.64 -10.27
CA PHE A 90 14.78 12.79 -8.95
C PHE A 90 15.92 13.80 -9.00
N ASP A 91 15.90 14.78 -8.11
CA ASP A 91 16.93 15.80 -7.96
C ASP A 91 17.61 15.66 -6.58
N GLY A 92 18.94 15.74 -6.50
CA GLY A 92 19.69 15.62 -5.25
C GLY A 92 21.07 16.30 -5.29
N SER A 93 21.80 16.20 -4.15
CA SER A 93 23.18 16.71 -4.02
C SER A 93 24.20 15.59 -4.13
N LEU A 94 25.44 15.95 -4.53
CA LEU A 94 26.57 15.03 -4.57
C LEU A 94 27.20 14.76 -3.19
N GLU A 95 27.04 15.65 -2.23
CA GLU A 95 27.59 15.46 -0.88
C GLU A 95 26.99 14.23 -0.19
N ASP A 96 25.72 13.92 -0.49
CA ASP A 96 24.98 12.78 0.06
C ASP A 96 24.75 11.69 -0.99
N VAL A 97 25.72 11.44 -1.86
CA VAL A 97 25.56 10.55 -3.03
C VAL A 97 25.06 9.14 -2.68
N PHE A 98 25.57 8.54 -1.60
CA PHE A 98 25.15 7.20 -1.18
C PHE A 98 23.72 7.20 -0.62
N ASP A 99 23.39 8.20 0.21
CA ASP A 99 22.01 8.41 0.69
C ASP A 99 21.04 8.68 -0.46
N LEU A 100 21.50 9.40 -1.48
CA LEU A 100 20.70 9.67 -2.67
C LEU A 100 20.46 8.39 -3.47
N GLN A 101 21.49 7.54 -3.65
CA GLN A 101 21.38 6.24 -4.31
C GLN A 101 20.35 5.36 -3.62
N ASP A 102 20.49 5.17 -2.31
CA ASP A 102 19.59 4.34 -1.50
C ASP A 102 18.14 4.84 -1.55
N LYS A 103 17.92 6.15 -1.35
CA LYS A 103 16.60 6.76 -1.39
C LYS A 103 15.93 6.63 -2.76
N MET A 104 16.71 6.80 -3.83
CA MET A 104 16.19 6.73 -5.19
C MET A 104 15.89 5.30 -5.62
N ALA A 105 16.80 4.36 -5.36
CA ALA A 105 16.57 2.95 -5.65
C ALA A 105 15.32 2.44 -4.93
N ALA A 106 15.17 2.76 -3.64
CA ALA A 106 13.99 2.41 -2.86
C ALA A 106 12.71 3.06 -3.41
N SER A 107 12.77 4.33 -3.82
CA SER A 107 11.62 5.04 -4.40
C SER A 107 11.21 4.46 -5.75
N VAL A 108 12.18 4.19 -6.63
CA VAL A 108 11.94 3.59 -7.95
C VAL A 108 11.32 2.20 -7.78
N ALA A 109 11.90 1.35 -6.92
CA ALA A 109 11.38 0.02 -6.65
C ALA A 109 9.94 0.07 -6.10
N GLY A 110 9.66 0.95 -5.14
CA GLY A 110 8.34 1.09 -4.53
C GLY A 110 7.27 1.65 -5.47
N VAL A 111 7.66 2.41 -6.50
CA VAL A 111 6.73 2.92 -7.53
C VAL A 111 6.53 1.91 -8.66
N ILE A 112 7.60 1.22 -9.07
CA ILE A 112 7.55 0.28 -10.21
C ILE A 112 6.70 -0.95 -9.87
N GLU A 113 6.81 -1.50 -8.66
CA GLU A 113 6.03 -2.68 -8.28
C GLU A 113 4.51 -2.49 -8.44
N PRO A 114 3.86 -1.45 -7.87
CA PRO A 114 2.42 -1.22 -8.07
C PRO A 114 2.07 -0.96 -9.54
N THR A 115 2.92 -0.27 -10.30
CA THR A 115 2.69 0.03 -11.72
C THR A 115 2.75 -1.22 -12.58
N VAL A 116 3.73 -2.09 -12.35
CA VAL A 116 3.85 -3.39 -13.03
C VAL A 116 2.64 -4.26 -12.71
N GLN A 117 2.22 -4.31 -11.44
CA GLN A 117 1.07 -5.08 -11.04
C GLN A 117 -0.25 -4.53 -11.61
N ALA A 118 -0.43 -3.21 -11.69
CA ALA A 118 -1.58 -2.58 -12.32
C ALA A 118 -1.67 -2.92 -13.82
N ALA A 119 -0.54 -2.89 -14.54
CA ALA A 119 -0.47 -3.26 -15.95
C ALA A 119 -0.79 -4.75 -16.18
N GLU A 120 -0.29 -5.66 -15.33
CA GLU A 120 -0.64 -7.09 -15.39
C GLU A 120 -2.13 -7.34 -15.09
N THR A 121 -2.68 -6.62 -14.11
CA THR A 121 -4.11 -6.68 -13.75
C THR A 121 -4.99 -6.26 -14.93
N ALA A 122 -4.68 -5.13 -15.58
CA ALA A 122 -5.42 -4.66 -16.74
C ALA A 122 -5.39 -5.67 -17.91
N ARG A 123 -4.23 -6.32 -18.11
CA ARG A 123 -4.06 -7.36 -19.12
C ARG A 123 -4.87 -8.63 -18.80
N SER A 124 -4.86 -9.08 -17.55
CA SER A 124 -5.67 -10.23 -17.09
C SER A 124 -7.17 -9.98 -17.25
N ALA A 125 -7.61 -8.72 -17.01
CA ALA A 125 -9.01 -8.35 -17.18
C ALA A 125 -9.51 -8.46 -18.65
N VAL A 126 -8.62 -8.24 -19.61
CA VAL A 126 -8.94 -8.33 -21.07
C VAL A 126 -8.95 -9.78 -21.55
N ARG A 127 -8.28 -10.71 -20.87
CA ARG A 127 -8.28 -12.12 -21.24
C ARG A 127 -9.66 -12.75 -21.02
N ARG A 128 -10.31 -13.13 -22.11
CA ARG A 128 -11.59 -13.88 -22.11
C ARG A 128 -11.37 -15.40 -22.15
N THR A 129 -10.39 -15.93 -21.48
CA THR A 129 -10.14 -17.37 -21.50
C THR A 129 -10.77 -18.05 -20.29
N SER A 130 -11.41 -19.22 -20.53
CA SER A 130 -11.94 -20.11 -19.49
C SER A 130 -10.84 -20.74 -18.64
N ASP A 131 -9.59 -20.66 -19.07
CA ASP A 131 -8.43 -21.30 -18.44
C ASP A 131 -7.51 -20.25 -17.77
N LEU A 132 -8.07 -19.53 -16.79
CA LEU A 132 -7.31 -18.58 -15.98
C LEU A 132 -6.50 -19.35 -14.93
N THR A 133 -5.20 -19.07 -14.85
CA THR A 133 -4.33 -19.57 -13.78
C THR A 133 -4.69 -18.93 -12.43
N ALA A 134 -4.31 -19.54 -11.32
CA ALA A 134 -4.48 -18.93 -9.99
C ALA A 134 -3.86 -17.51 -9.93
N TYR A 135 -2.74 -17.30 -10.61
CA TYR A 135 -2.08 -16.01 -10.73
C TYR A 135 -2.94 -14.96 -11.47
N ASP A 136 -3.55 -15.30 -12.61
CA ASP A 136 -4.42 -14.38 -13.34
C ASP A 136 -5.66 -13.98 -12.52
N LEU A 137 -6.27 -14.94 -11.82
CA LEU A 137 -7.38 -14.68 -10.90
C LEU A 137 -6.98 -13.73 -9.77
N TYR A 138 -5.81 -13.96 -9.18
CA TYR A 138 -5.23 -13.10 -8.16
C TYR A 138 -5.01 -11.68 -8.66
N LEU A 139 -4.38 -11.50 -9.83
CA LEU A 139 -4.10 -10.16 -10.37
C LEU A 139 -5.39 -9.36 -10.64
N ARG A 140 -6.41 -10.02 -11.18
CA ARG A 140 -7.73 -9.40 -11.40
C ARG A 140 -8.37 -8.99 -10.07
N ALA A 141 -8.36 -9.89 -9.10
CA ALA A 141 -8.89 -9.64 -7.76
C ALA A 141 -8.14 -8.49 -7.05
N TYR A 142 -6.82 -8.45 -7.19
CA TYR A 142 -5.98 -7.40 -6.60
C TYR A 142 -6.38 -6.00 -7.10
N GLY A 143 -6.54 -5.82 -8.41
CA GLY A 143 -6.99 -4.55 -8.99
C GLY A 143 -8.35 -4.12 -8.46
N MET A 144 -9.31 -5.04 -8.39
CA MET A 144 -10.65 -4.78 -7.87
C MET A 144 -10.63 -4.42 -6.37
N ALA A 145 -9.87 -5.14 -5.56
CA ALA A 145 -9.83 -4.94 -4.11
C ALA A 145 -9.45 -3.51 -3.71
N PHE A 146 -8.66 -2.80 -4.54
CA PHE A 146 -8.19 -1.44 -4.24
C PHE A 146 -8.88 -0.35 -5.06
N SER A 147 -9.75 -0.70 -6.00
CA SER A 147 -10.48 0.28 -6.84
C SER A 147 -11.64 0.93 -6.09
N SER A 148 -12.50 0.15 -5.46
CA SER A 148 -13.70 0.63 -4.75
C SER A 148 -14.14 -0.35 -3.66
N PRO A 149 -14.74 0.13 -2.55
CA PRO A 149 -15.37 -0.76 -1.57
C PRO A 149 -16.43 -1.69 -2.15
N SER A 150 -17.18 -1.27 -3.16
CA SER A 150 -18.19 -2.09 -3.84
C SER A 150 -17.61 -3.27 -4.61
N GLU A 151 -16.34 -3.23 -4.96
CA GLU A 151 -15.63 -4.30 -5.69
C GLU A 151 -15.07 -5.39 -4.76
N VAL A 152 -14.99 -5.15 -3.46
CA VAL A 152 -14.40 -6.09 -2.49
C VAL A 152 -15.07 -7.47 -2.50
N PRO A 153 -16.43 -7.60 -2.57
CA PRO A 153 -17.04 -8.92 -2.67
C PRO A 153 -16.67 -9.67 -3.97
N GLY A 154 -16.51 -8.94 -5.08
CA GLY A 154 -16.05 -9.49 -6.36
C GLY A 154 -14.61 -9.96 -6.28
N ALA A 155 -13.73 -9.13 -5.72
CA ALA A 155 -12.34 -9.47 -5.49
C ALA A 155 -12.19 -10.73 -4.62
N LEU A 156 -12.95 -10.82 -3.52
CA LEU A 156 -12.92 -11.99 -2.64
C LEU A 156 -13.28 -13.27 -3.38
N ARG A 157 -14.35 -13.26 -4.20
CA ARG A 157 -14.73 -14.44 -5.00
C ARG A 157 -13.62 -14.88 -5.96
N LEU A 158 -12.89 -13.94 -6.57
CA LEU A 158 -11.77 -14.27 -7.43
C LEU A 158 -10.57 -14.82 -6.64
N MET A 159 -10.29 -14.28 -5.45
CA MET A 159 -9.27 -14.82 -4.56
C MET A 159 -9.61 -16.26 -4.12
N GLU A 160 -10.85 -16.52 -3.73
CA GLU A 160 -11.31 -17.85 -3.35
C GLU A 160 -11.18 -18.85 -4.51
N ARG A 161 -11.52 -18.44 -5.73
CA ARG A 161 -11.28 -19.28 -6.93
C ARG A 161 -9.80 -19.52 -7.21
N ALA A 162 -8.94 -18.53 -6.94
CA ALA A 162 -7.49 -18.73 -7.05
C ALA A 162 -7.00 -19.75 -6.01
N ILE A 163 -7.52 -19.71 -4.79
CA ILE A 163 -7.21 -20.63 -3.70
C ILE A 163 -7.76 -22.06 -4.00
N GLU A 164 -8.93 -22.17 -4.63
CA GLU A 164 -9.47 -23.48 -5.08
C GLU A 164 -8.56 -24.15 -6.10
N ARG A 165 -7.93 -23.38 -6.99
CA ARG A 165 -6.97 -23.89 -7.98
C ARG A 165 -5.60 -24.21 -7.40
N ASP A 166 -5.11 -23.35 -6.51
CA ASP A 166 -3.85 -23.52 -5.79
C ASP A 166 -4.05 -23.20 -4.29
N PRO A 167 -4.34 -24.22 -3.45
CA PRO A 167 -4.54 -24.03 -2.02
C PRO A 167 -3.32 -23.54 -1.24
N HIS A 168 -2.13 -23.57 -1.87
CA HIS A 168 -0.87 -23.09 -1.30
C HIS A 168 -0.44 -21.73 -1.87
N TYR A 169 -1.31 -21.05 -2.61
CA TYR A 169 -0.99 -19.73 -3.15
C TYR A 169 -1.10 -18.66 -2.05
N GLY A 170 0.00 -18.44 -1.32
CA GLY A 170 0.10 -17.52 -0.18
C GLY A 170 -0.44 -16.11 -0.43
N PRO A 171 -0.09 -15.43 -1.55
CA PRO A 171 -0.65 -14.11 -1.86
C PRO A 171 -2.18 -14.09 -1.94
N ALA A 172 -2.82 -15.05 -2.58
CA ALA A 172 -4.27 -15.11 -2.67
C ALA A 172 -4.93 -15.33 -1.29
N LEU A 173 -4.35 -16.21 -0.47
CA LEU A 173 -4.79 -16.43 0.91
C LEU A 173 -4.69 -15.15 1.75
N ALA A 174 -3.54 -14.46 1.73
CA ALA A 174 -3.33 -13.24 2.50
C ALA A 174 -4.29 -12.12 2.08
N TYR A 175 -4.52 -11.94 0.79
CA TYR A 175 -5.46 -10.92 0.29
C TYR A 175 -6.93 -11.31 0.49
N ALA A 176 -7.30 -12.59 0.46
CA ALA A 176 -8.62 -13.04 0.86
C ALA A 176 -8.92 -12.67 2.32
N ALA A 177 -7.93 -12.85 3.22
CA ALA A 177 -8.03 -12.41 4.61
C ALA A 177 -8.26 -10.89 4.72
N VAL A 178 -7.54 -10.07 3.94
CA VAL A 178 -7.73 -8.61 3.89
C VAL A 178 -9.10 -8.23 3.33
N CYS A 179 -9.61 -8.92 2.32
CA CYS A 179 -10.98 -8.69 1.80
C CYS A 179 -12.03 -8.98 2.89
N ARG A 180 -11.88 -10.07 3.64
CA ARG A 180 -12.74 -10.41 4.78
C ARG A 180 -12.70 -9.34 5.87
N LEU A 181 -11.50 -8.86 6.23
CA LEU A 181 -11.34 -7.72 7.15
C LEU A 181 -12.14 -6.51 6.67
N ARG A 182 -12.04 -6.13 5.40
CA ARG A 182 -12.73 -4.96 4.85
C ARG A 182 -14.24 -5.11 4.89
N LEU A 183 -14.79 -6.27 4.51
CA LEU A 183 -16.22 -6.56 4.60
C LEU A 183 -16.73 -6.47 6.04
N HIS A 184 -15.95 -6.96 7.00
CA HIS A 184 -16.25 -6.84 8.42
C HIS A 184 -16.22 -5.37 8.89
N ALA A 185 -15.15 -4.62 8.54
CA ALA A 185 -14.95 -3.24 8.97
C ALA A 185 -16.00 -2.27 8.40
N ASP A 186 -16.40 -2.47 7.15
CA ASP A 186 -17.42 -1.67 6.47
C ASP A 186 -18.84 -2.04 6.96
N GLY A 187 -18.99 -3.13 7.69
CA GLY A 187 -20.29 -3.59 8.19
C GLY A 187 -21.24 -4.04 7.08
N SER A 188 -20.70 -4.41 5.91
CA SER A 188 -21.46 -4.87 4.75
C SER A 188 -21.75 -6.37 4.79
N SER A 189 -21.20 -7.11 5.77
CA SER A 189 -21.47 -8.53 5.96
C SER A 189 -22.69 -8.77 6.85
N GLU A 190 -23.52 -9.75 6.47
CA GLU A 190 -24.65 -10.25 7.26
C GLU A 190 -24.19 -11.07 8.46
N ASP A 191 -23.04 -11.78 8.37
CA ASP A 191 -22.42 -12.54 9.47
C ASP A 191 -20.97 -12.07 9.74
N PRO A 192 -20.80 -11.03 10.57
CA PRO A 192 -19.46 -10.53 10.93
C PRO A 192 -18.58 -11.59 11.62
N ALA A 193 -19.19 -12.53 12.36
CA ALA A 193 -18.44 -13.59 13.03
C ALA A 193 -17.87 -14.60 12.01
N ALA A 194 -18.61 -14.91 10.96
CA ALA A 194 -18.11 -15.75 9.87
C ALA A 194 -16.96 -15.05 9.11
N GLU A 195 -17.06 -13.74 8.87
CA GLU A 195 -15.97 -12.99 8.24
C GLU A 195 -14.69 -13.06 9.08
N SER A 196 -14.81 -12.87 10.40
CA SER A 196 -13.67 -12.98 11.31
C SER A 196 -13.06 -14.38 11.28
N ARG A 197 -13.86 -15.45 11.44
CA ARG A 197 -13.36 -16.84 11.42
C ARG A 197 -12.64 -17.18 10.10
N LYS A 198 -13.30 -16.90 8.96
CA LYS A 198 -12.71 -17.20 7.63
C LYS A 198 -11.49 -16.35 7.32
N GLY A 199 -11.52 -15.06 7.71
CA GLY A 199 -10.38 -14.17 7.54
C GLY A 199 -9.17 -14.61 8.35
N THR A 200 -9.38 -15.03 9.58
CA THR A 200 -8.33 -15.59 10.46
C THR A 200 -7.76 -16.90 9.88
N ASP A 201 -8.62 -17.82 9.40
CA ASP A 201 -8.18 -19.07 8.75
C ASP A 201 -7.31 -18.79 7.52
N PHE A 202 -7.77 -17.94 6.62
CA PHE A 202 -6.98 -17.58 5.43
C PHE A 202 -5.62 -16.96 5.79
N ALA A 203 -5.56 -16.09 6.79
CA ALA A 203 -4.33 -15.44 7.20
C ALA A 203 -3.32 -16.43 7.80
N TRP A 204 -3.76 -17.33 8.67
CA TRP A 204 -2.88 -18.37 9.23
C TRP A 204 -2.38 -19.33 8.17
N ARG A 205 -3.25 -19.78 7.26
CA ARG A 205 -2.83 -20.60 6.12
C ARG A 205 -1.83 -19.89 5.23
N ALA A 206 -2.00 -18.60 4.99
CA ALA A 206 -1.05 -17.81 4.22
C ALA A 206 0.35 -17.84 4.85
N LEU A 207 0.45 -17.65 6.17
CA LEU A 207 1.71 -17.70 6.91
C LEU A 207 2.35 -19.10 6.92
N GLN A 208 1.54 -20.17 6.89
CA GLN A 208 2.05 -21.55 6.84
C GLN A 208 2.68 -21.90 5.50
N VAL A 209 2.17 -21.32 4.39
CA VAL A 209 2.64 -21.67 3.04
C VAL A 209 3.70 -20.70 2.50
N SER A 210 3.84 -19.52 3.10
CA SER A 210 4.73 -18.45 2.62
C SER A 210 5.23 -17.59 3.80
N ASP A 211 6.08 -18.17 4.62
CA ASP A 211 6.58 -17.56 5.86
C ASP A 211 7.68 -16.51 5.66
N ASP A 212 8.17 -16.33 4.42
CA ASP A 212 9.27 -15.45 4.04
C ASP A 212 8.91 -14.49 2.88
N ASP A 213 7.64 -14.47 2.45
CA ASP A 213 7.13 -13.49 1.47
C ASP A 213 6.70 -12.20 2.20
N PRO A 214 7.32 -11.03 1.91
CA PRO A 214 7.03 -9.78 2.60
C PRO A 214 5.56 -9.36 2.52
N GLU A 215 4.90 -9.60 1.38
CA GLU A 215 3.51 -9.24 1.18
C GLU A 215 2.57 -10.14 1.96
N VAL A 216 2.86 -11.42 1.98
CA VAL A 216 2.07 -12.40 2.73
C VAL A 216 2.17 -12.11 4.22
N LEU A 217 3.40 -11.91 4.74
CA LEU A 217 3.64 -11.56 6.14
C LEU A 217 2.83 -10.33 6.56
N ALA A 218 2.95 -9.22 5.83
CA ALA A 218 2.28 -7.97 6.20
C ALA A 218 0.76 -8.06 6.09
N ASN A 219 0.21 -8.62 5.00
CA ASN A 219 -1.24 -8.66 4.81
C ASN A 219 -1.92 -9.67 5.75
N ALA A 220 -1.28 -10.81 6.04
CA ALA A 220 -1.80 -11.77 7.01
C ALA A 220 -1.78 -11.16 8.43
N ALA A 221 -0.66 -10.55 8.84
CA ALA A 221 -0.55 -9.87 10.13
C ALA A 221 -1.59 -8.75 10.29
N TYR A 222 -1.86 -8.00 9.23
CA TYR A 222 -2.87 -6.94 9.24
C TYR A 222 -4.27 -7.48 9.52
N ALA A 223 -4.66 -8.57 8.85
CA ALA A 223 -5.96 -9.21 9.07
C ALA A 223 -6.06 -9.82 10.47
N LEU A 224 -5.03 -10.55 10.91
CA LEU A 224 -4.97 -11.18 12.23
C LEU A 224 -5.04 -10.14 13.36
N ALA A 225 -4.28 -9.04 13.26
CA ALA A 225 -4.34 -7.95 14.24
C ALA A 225 -5.76 -7.36 14.33
N TYR A 226 -6.41 -7.13 13.18
CA TYR A 226 -7.77 -6.60 13.17
C TYR A 226 -8.77 -7.55 13.81
N PHE A 227 -8.64 -8.86 13.58
CA PHE A 227 -9.54 -9.88 14.12
C PHE A 227 -9.25 -10.26 15.58
N GLY A 228 -8.23 -9.69 16.21
CA GLY A 228 -8.06 -9.80 17.65
C GLY A 228 -6.83 -10.53 18.13
N GLU A 229 -5.98 -11.04 17.23
CA GLU A 229 -4.70 -11.66 17.56
C GLU A 229 -3.75 -10.66 18.27
N ASP A 230 -2.72 -11.18 18.90
CA ASP A 230 -1.77 -10.36 19.66
C ASP A 230 -1.10 -9.32 18.78
N ILE A 231 -1.29 -8.04 19.11
CA ILE A 231 -0.81 -6.93 18.30
C ILE A 231 0.72 -6.88 18.24
N GLY A 232 1.41 -7.24 19.32
CA GLY A 232 2.87 -7.27 19.38
C GLY A 232 3.46 -8.30 18.44
N ALA A 233 2.89 -9.52 18.44
CA ALA A 233 3.28 -10.58 17.50
C ALA A 233 3.02 -10.16 16.05
N MET A 234 1.89 -9.52 15.76
CA MET A 234 1.55 -9.07 14.41
C MET A 234 2.48 -7.92 13.95
N MET A 235 2.83 -6.99 14.82
CA MET A 235 3.85 -5.96 14.53
C MET A 235 5.20 -6.59 14.21
N ALA A 236 5.63 -7.63 14.94
CA ALA A 236 6.89 -8.32 14.66
C ALA A 236 6.90 -8.99 13.26
N LEU A 237 5.77 -9.56 12.80
CA LEU A 237 5.64 -10.09 11.44
C LEU A 237 5.78 -9.00 10.38
N VAL A 238 5.19 -7.83 10.60
CA VAL A 238 5.32 -6.70 9.68
C VAL A 238 6.74 -6.13 9.70
N ASP A 239 7.39 -6.04 10.85
CA ASP A 239 8.79 -5.61 10.97
C ASP A 239 9.71 -6.60 10.21
N ARG A 240 9.46 -7.91 10.30
CA ARG A 240 10.14 -8.93 9.47
C ARG A 240 9.88 -8.72 7.98
N SER A 241 8.64 -8.45 7.58
CA SER A 241 8.28 -8.11 6.19
C SER A 241 9.10 -6.93 5.67
N LEU A 242 9.22 -5.86 6.45
CA LEU A 242 9.98 -4.64 6.11
C LEU A 242 11.50 -4.87 6.11
N THR A 243 12.00 -5.81 6.92
CA THR A 243 13.40 -6.25 6.87
C THR A 243 13.68 -7.02 5.57
N LEU A 244 12.75 -7.87 5.13
CA LEU A 244 12.88 -8.62 3.86
C LEU A 244 12.72 -7.72 2.63
N ASN A 245 11.85 -6.69 2.70
CA ASN A 245 11.67 -5.71 1.65
C ASN A 245 11.46 -4.31 2.22
N PRO A 246 12.53 -3.53 2.44
CA PRO A 246 12.44 -2.15 2.94
C PRO A 246 11.70 -1.19 1.99
N SER A 247 11.60 -1.54 0.71
CA SER A 247 10.91 -0.75 -0.33
C SER A 247 9.41 -1.08 -0.46
N PHE A 248 8.87 -1.91 0.43
CA PHE A 248 7.48 -2.30 0.40
C PHE A 248 6.58 -1.20 1.00
N ALA A 249 6.19 -0.23 0.16
CA ALA A 249 5.38 0.94 0.56
C ALA A 249 4.08 0.56 1.31
N ARG A 250 3.42 -0.55 0.90
CA ARG A 250 2.22 -1.05 1.57
C ARG A 250 2.54 -1.66 2.94
N GLY A 251 3.68 -2.33 3.09
CA GLY A 251 4.15 -2.84 4.38
C GLY A 251 4.32 -1.71 5.40
N TRP A 252 4.91 -0.58 4.98
CA TRP A 252 5.01 0.62 5.81
C TRP A 252 3.65 1.21 6.19
N TYR A 253 2.68 1.21 5.25
CA TYR A 253 1.30 1.62 5.55
C TYR A 253 0.64 0.70 6.58
N ILE A 254 0.75 -0.62 6.40
CA ILE A 254 0.22 -1.61 7.35
C ILE A 254 0.89 -1.46 8.72
N SER A 255 2.20 -1.28 8.76
CA SER A 255 2.93 -1.05 10.01
C SER A 255 2.41 0.19 10.74
N ALA A 256 2.11 1.27 10.01
CA ALA A 256 1.52 2.47 10.60
C ALA A 256 0.14 2.21 11.22
N ASP A 257 -0.74 1.47 10.52
CA ASP A 257 -2.05 1.11 11.07
C ASP A 257 -1.91 0.25 12.35
N LEU A 258 -1.03 -0.74 12.34
CA LEU A 258 -0.80 -1.58 13.53
C LEU A 258 -0.25 -0.79 14.71
N ARG A 259 0.72 0.11 14.46
CA ARG A 259 1.26 1.03 15.49
C ARG A 259 0.17 1.96 16.04
N LEU A 260 -0.69 2.50 15.16
CA LEU A 260 -1.83 3.30 15.58
C LEU A 260 -2.79 2.49 16.47
N TRP A 261 -3.10 1.23 16.12
CA TRP A 261 -3.97 0.36 16.89
C TRP A 261 -3.35 -0.06 18.23
N ALA A 262 -2.04 -0.23 18.27
CA ALA A 262 -1.28 -0.49 19.49
C ALA A 262 -1.25 0.72 20.45
N GLY A 263 -1.48 1.94 19.94
CA GLY A 263 -1.44 3.16 20.72
C GLY A 263 -0.13 3.95 20.59
N GLU A 264 0.57 3.78 19.46
CA GLU A 264 1.85 4.43 19.13
C GLU A 264 1.66 5.44 17.96
N PRO A 265 0.90 6.55 18.16
CA PRO A 265 0.50 7.44 17.05
C PRO A 265 1.67 8.17 16.39
N GLU A 266 2.75 8.49 17.12
CA GLU A 266 3.91 9.18 16.54
C GLU A 266 4.66 8.26 15.58
N VAL A 267 4.89 7.00 15.98
CA VAL A 267 5.53 5.99 15.14
C VAL A 267 4.66 5.70 13.90
N ALA A 268 3.34 5.69 14.05
CA ALA A 268 2.42 5.55 12.92
C ALA A 268 2.60 6.67 11.88
N ILE A 269 2.77 7.92 12.31
CA ILE A 269 3.05 9.07 11.43
C ILE A 269 4.39 8.89 10.69
N GLU A 270 5.45 8.47 11.39
CA GLU A 270 6.76 8.21 10.79
C GLU A 270 6.68 7.13 9.70
N HIS A 271 5.98 6.03 9.98
CA HIS A 271 5.79 4.94 9.04
C HIS A 271 4.94 5.35 7.82
N ILE A 272 3.92 6.20 8.00
CA ILE A 272 3.21 6.79 6.86
C ILE A 272 4.12 7.67 6.01
N GLN A 273 5.03 8.43 6.62
CA GLN A 273 6.01 9.21 5.86
C GLN A 273 6.94 8.30 5.03
N ALA A 274 7.38 7.16 5.60
CA ALA A 274 8.14 6.15 4.85
C ALA A 274 7.32 5.60 3.67
N SER A 275 6.07 5.22 3.90
CA SER A 275 5.15 4.76 2.84
C SER A 275 4.97 5.81 1.73
N LEU A 276 4.84 7.09 2.08
CA LEU A 276 4.69 8.19 1.11
C LEU A 276 5.96 8.43 0.29
N ARG A 277 7.14 8.34 0.91
CA ARG A 277 8.41 8.46 0.18
C ARG A 277 8.57 7.36 -0.87
N LEU A 278 8.18 6.13 -0.53
CA LEU A 278 8.29 4.98 -1.43
C LEU A 278 7.21 4.95 -2.52
N SER A 279 6.04 5.53 -2.27
CA SER A 279 4.92 5.56 -3.21
C SER A 279 4.19 6.91 -3.17
N PRO A 280 4.79 8.00 -3.68
CA PRO A 280 4.21 9.34 -3.57
C PRO A 280 2.90 9.50 -4.36
N ARG A 281 2.66 8.65 -5.36
CA ARG A 281 1.43 8.62 -6.19
C ARG A 281 0.40 7.58 -5.73
N GLY A 282 0.69 6.84 -4.65
CA GLY A 282 -0.29 5.91 -4.07
C GLY A 282 -1.43 6.65 -3.39
N SER A 283 -2.49 5.93 -2.98
CA SER A 283 -3.67 6.52 -2.32
C SER A 283 -3.28 7.45 -1.17
N VAL A 284 -3.37 8.75 -1.40
CA VAL A 284 -3.06 9.80 -0.43
C VAL A 284 -4.15 9.86 0.65
N GLY A 285 -5.39 9.56 0.29
CA GLY A 285 -6.53 9.59 1.21
C GLY A 285 -6.44 8.59 2.34
N ALA A 286 -6.05 7.35 2.06
CA ALA A 286 -5.85 6.32 3.08
C ALA A 286 -4.73 6.73 4.07
N ARG A 287 -3.64 7.29 3.57
CA ARG A 287 -2.52 7.77 4.38
C ARG A 287 -2.89 9.01 5.19
N SER A 288 -3.64 9.93 4.58
CA SER A 288 -4.19 11.11 5.27
C SER A 288 -5.12 10.70 6.41
N PHE A 289 -5.91 9.62 6.24
CA PHE A 289 -6.73 9.05 7.30
C PHE A 289 -5.87 8.58 8.49
N VAL A 290 -4.82 7.81 8.26
CA VAL A 290 -3.95 7.30 9.36
C VAL A 290 -3.32 8.47 10.12
N VAL A 291 -2.75 9.46 9.41
CA VAL A 291 -2.18 10.65 10.04
C VAL A 291 -3.23 11.45 10.82
N GLY A 292 -4.43 11.63 10.24
CA GLY A 292 -5.55 12.28 10.90
C GLY A 292 -6.00 11.57 12.17
N SER A 293 -6.07 10.24 12.12
CA SER A 293 -6.41 9.39 13.27
C SER A 293 -5.32 9.43 14.35
N ALA A 294 -4.05 9.45 13.96
CA ALA A 294 -2.94 9.59 14.90
C ALA A 294 -3.00 10.94 15.64
N HIS A 295 -3.23 12.04 14.92
CA HIS A 295 -3.42 13.35 15.56
C HIS A 295 -4.67 13.38 16.45
N PHE A 296 -5.78 12.74 16.02
CA PHE A 296 -6.99 12.64 16.84
C PHE A 296 -6.72 11.92 18.17
N ILE A 297 -6.09 10.75 18.12
CA ILE A 297 -5.74 9.96 19.31
C ILE A 297 -4.82 10.75 20.25
N SER A 298 -3.86 11.52 19.69
CA SER A 298 -3.00 12.44 20.47
C SER A 298 -3.72 13.72 20.91
N ARG A 299 -5.05 13.82 20.74
CA ARG A 299 -5.88 15.01 21.07
C ARG A 299 -5.46 16.30 20.33
N ARG A 300 -4.70 16.20 19.24
CA ARG A 300 -4.31 17.32 18.37
C ARG A 300 -5.37 17.55 17.31
N PHE A 301 -6.58 17.92 17.72
CA PHE A 301 -7.77 17.98 16.87
C PHE A 301 -7.63 18.97 15.72
N ASP A 302 -6.95 20.11 15.92
CA ASP A 302 -6.70 21.11 14.87
C ASP A 302 -5.82 20.54 13.74
N GLN A 303 -4.91 19.62 14.05
CA GLN A 303 -4.06 18.92 13.07
C GLN A 303 -4.80 17.71 12.46
N ALA A 304 -5.65 17.04 13.21
CA ALA A 304 -6.44 15.91 12.74
C ALA A 304 -7.46 16.32 11.67
N LYS A 305 -8.19 17.41 11.88
CA LYS A 305 -9.27 17.88 11.01
C LYS A 305 -8.86 18.00 9.53
N PRO A 306 -7.81 18.76 9.15
CA PRO A 306 -7.47 18.91 7.73
C PRO A 306 -7.06 17.58 7.08
N ARG A 307 -6.45 16.67 7.82
CA ARG A 307 -6.08 15.34 7.32
C ARG A 307 -7.29 14.45 7.08
N LEU A 308 -8.27 14.47 7.98
CA LEU A 308 -9.52 13.72 7.85
C LEU A 308 -10.39 14.27 6.70
N LEU A 309 -10.42 15.59 6.51
CA LEU A 309 -11.08 16.21 5.37
C LEU A 309 -10.44 15.80 4.03
N ALA A 310 -9.11 15.83 3.94
CA ALA A 310 -8.39 15.38 2.75
C ALA A 310 -8.67 13.88 2.46
N ALA A 311 -8.73 13.05 3.51
CA ALA A 311 -9.08 11.64 3.37
C ALA A 311 -10.51 11.44 2.80
N ILE A 312 -11.49 12.23 3.25
CA ILE A 312 -12.86 12.19 2.73
C ILE A 312 -12.94 12.69 1.28
N GLN A 313 -12.18 13.73 0.94
CA GLN A 313 -12.16 14.29 -0.41
C GLN A 313 -11.67 13.26 -1.43
N GLU A 314 -10.65 12.50 -1.12
CA GLU A 314 -10.09 11.48 -2.01
C GLU A 314 -10.87 10.16 -1.95
N LEU A 315 -11.34 9.79 -0.76
CA LEU A 315 -12.10 8.56 -0.49
C LEU A 315 -13.49 8.86 0.08
N PRO A 316 -14.45 9.34 -0.74
CA PRO A 316 -15.75 9.83 -0.26
C PRO A 316 -16.62 8.77 0.44
N ARG A 317 -16.29 7.49 0.31
CA ARG A 317 -17.00 6.37 0.94
C ARG A 317 -16.24 5.73 2.09
N HIS A 318 -15.11 6.30 2.53
CA HIS A 318 -14.31 5.76 3.64
C HIS A 318 -14.95 6.09 4.99
N LEU A 319 -15.67 5.14 5.55
CA LEU A 319 -16.54 5.30 6.73
C LEU A 319 -15.80 5.82 7.97
N TYR A 320 -14.58 5.33 8.23
CA TYR A 320 -13.81 5.72 9.40
C TYR A 320 -13.37 7.18 9.35
N SER A 321 -13.10 7.75 8.16
CA SER A 321 -12.78 9.18 8.04
C SER A 321 -13.91 10.06 8.55
N TYR A 322 -15.16 9.74 8.24
CA TYR A 322 -16.32 10.46 8.77
C TYR A 322 -16.49 10.29 10.26
N ARG A 323 -16.27 9.08 10.78
CA ARG A 323 -16.38 8.78 12.23
C ARG A 323 -15.37 9.58 13.03
N TYR A 324 -14.10 9.54 12.62
CA TYR A 324 -13.05 10.32 13.28
C TYR A 324 -13.26 11.83 13.13
N LEU A 325 -13.71 12.31 11.97
CA LEU A 325 -14.01 13.74 11.76
C LEU A 325 -15.18 14.20 12.63
N ALA A 326 -16.25 13.43 12.71
CA ALA A 326 -17.40 13.76 13.56
C ALA A 326 -17.00 13.81 15.05
N ALA A 327 -16.23 12.82 15.52
CA ALA A 327 -15.71 12.80 16.88
C ALA A 327 -14.75 13.97 17.13
N CYS A 328 -13.90 14.31 16.16
CA CYS A 328 -12.99 15.44 16.22
C CYS A 328 -13.75 16.75 16.41
N TYR A 329 -14.75 17.04 15.57
CA TYR A 329 -15.60 18.22 15.70
C TYR A 329 -16.33 18.26 17.05
N ALA A 330 -16.84 17.13 17.53
CA ALA A 330 -17.54 17.05 18.80
C ALA A 330 -16.62 17.42 19.99
N HIS A 331 -15.39 16.87 20.02
CA HIS A 331 -14.40 17.21 21.05
C HIS A 331 -13.90 18.66 20.95
N MET A 332 -13.98 19.30 19.78
CA MET A 332 -13.70 20.74 19.60
C MET A 332 -14.88 21.62 20.00
N GLY A 333 -16.01 21.08 20.48
CA GLY A 333 -17.24 21.82 20.77
C GLY A 333 -18.05 22.24 19.52
N ARG A 334 -17.66 21.82 18.34
CA ARG A 334 -18.26 22.16 17.04
C ARG A 334 -19.38 21.18 16.70
N LEU A 335 -20.43 21.15 17.56
CA LEU A 335 -21.50 20.15 17.48
C LEU A 335 -22.37 20.26 16.19
N GLY A 336 -22.45 21.43 15.57
CA GLY A 336 -23.14 21.61 14.29
C GLY A 336 -22.49 20.79 13.18
N GLU A 337 -21.18 20.97 12.99
CA GLU A 337 -20.41 20.26 11.97
C GLU A 337 -20.28 18.76 12.28
N ALA A 338 -20.21 18.41 13.58
CA ALA A 338 -20.24 17.02 13.99
C ALA A 338 -21.52 16.30 13.53
N ARG A 339 -22.70 16.93 13.74
CA ARG A 339 -23.99 16.41 13.30
C ARG A 339 -24.11 16.33 11.77
N GLU A 340 -23.64 17.35 11.06
CA GLU A 340 -23.61 17.36 9.59
C GLU A 340 -22.74 16.21 9.05
N THR A 341 -21.57 16.01 9.66
CA THR A 341 -20.67 14.90 9.29
C THR A 341 -21.32 13.54 9.52
N LEU A 342 -22.03 13.34 10.65
CA LEU A 342 -22.80 12.12 10.91
C LEU A 342 -23.99 11.95 9.94
N ALA A 343 -24.65 13.05 9.56
CA ALA A 343 -25.73 12.99 8.57
C ALA A 343 -25.21 12.48 7.22
N ARG A 344 -24.05 12.95 6.78
CA ARG A 344 -23.38 12.43 5.58
C ARG A 344 -22.99 10.96 5.73
N LEU A 345 -22.43 10.54 6.88
CA LEU A 345 -22.11 9.15 7.14
C LEU A 345 -23.36 8.25 7.02
N ARG A 346 -24.51 8.69 7.54
CA ARG A 346 -25.78 7.94 7.47
C ARG A 346 -26.28 7.70 6.04
N THR A 347 -25.89 8.52 5.07
CA THR A 347 -26.20 8.27 3.65
C THR A 347 -25.36 7.13 3.05
N ILE A 348 -24.26 6.74 3.70
CA ILE A 348 -23.34 5.71 3.22
C ILE A 348 -23.56 4.40 3.98
N THR A 349 -23.82 4.46 5.29
CA THR A 349 -23.99 3.29 6.16
C THR A 349 -25.01 3.57 7.27
N PRO A 350 -25.90 2.60 7.61
CA PRO A 350 -26.76 2.71 8.77
C PRO A 350 -25.96 2.57 10.09
N ARG A 351 -24.79 1.95 10.07
CA ARG A 351 -23.95 1.72 11.25
C ARG A 351 -23.03 2.91 11.52
N VAL A 352 -23.50 3.85 12.35
CA VAL A 352 -22.71 5.03 12.73
C VAL A 352 -21.57 4.68 13.69
N VAL A 353 -21.88 3.93 14.76
CA VAL A 353 -20.90 3.49 15.76
C VAL A 353 -20.24 2.19 15.28
N PRO A 354 -18.91 2.17 15.05
CA PRO A 354 -18.21 0.97 14.59
C PRO A 354 -17.86 0.03 15.74
N SER A 355 -17.45 -1.19 15.41
CA SER A 355 -16.60 -1.95 16.32
C SER A 355 -15.21 -1.26 16.37
N VAL A 356 -14.67 -1.10 17.56
CA VAL A 356 -13.35 -0.46 17.81
C VAL A 356 -12.39 -1.39 18.54
N THR A 357 -12.66 -2.69 18.50
CA THR A 357 -11.86 -3.72 19.21
C THR A 357 -10.42 -3.82 18.71
N HIS A 358 -10.16 -3.42 17.45
CA HIS A 358 -8.83 -3.32 16.87
C HIS A 358 -7.95 -2.26 17.56
N LEU A 359 -8.53 -1.19 18.13
CA LEU A 359 -7.81 -0.23 18.97
C LEU A 359 -7.51 -0.89 20.32
N ARG A 360 -6.24 -1.15 20.62
CA ARG A 360 -5.85 -1.88 21.82
C ARG A 360 -5.89 -1.01 23.10
N ASN A 361 -5.60 0.29 22.96
CA ASN A 361 -5.67 1.21 24.10
C ASN A 361 -7.13 1.57 24.43
N PRO A 362 -7.60 1.30 25.68
CA PRO A 362 -8.98 1.61 26.10
C PRO A 362 -9.32 3.10 26.03
N GLU A 363 -8.35 3.98 26.33
CA GLU A 363 -8.55 5.44 26.29
C GLU A 363 -8.80 5.93 24.87
N HIS A 364 -8.09 5.36 23.88
CA HIS A 364 -8.28 5.69 22.47
C HIS A 364 -9.64 5.23 21.96
N ARG A 365 -10.11 4.06 22.42
CA ARG A 365 -11.48 3.59 22.11
C ARG A 365 -12.52 4.53 22.66
N GLU A 366 -12.38 4.88 23.96
CA GLU A 366 -13.35 5.77 24.61
C GLU A 366 -13.32 7.18 24.01
N LEU A 367 -12.14 7.70 23.64
CA LEU A 367 -12.05 9.00 22.97
C LEU A 367 -12.84 9.03 21.67
N LEU A 368 -12.77 7.98 20.85
CA LEU A 368 -13.56 7.91 19.60
C LEU A 368 -15.06 7.73 19.90
N LEU A 369 -15.41 6.82 20.80
CA LEU A 369 -16.80 6.50 21.09
C LEU A 369 -17.53 7.66 21.80
N SER A 370 -16.90 8.33 22.78
CA SER A 370 -17.47 9.51 23.42
C SER A 370 -17.68 10.65 22.44
N GLY A 371 -16.71 10.89 21.54
CA GLY A 371 -16.88 11.89 20.48
C GLY A 371 -18.05 11.58 19.55
N LEU A 372 -18.26 10.32 19.18
CA LEU A 372 -19.42 9.93 18.37
C LEU A 372 -20.76 10.06 19.11
N ARG A 373 -20.82 9.71 20.41
CA ARG A 373 -22.01 9.95 21.25
C ARG A 373 -22.34 11.43 21.36
N LEU A 374 -21.35 12.28 21.62
CA LEU A 374 -21.53 13.74 21.64
C LEU A 374 -22.03 14.27 20.28
N ALA A 375 -21.47 13.80 19.18
CA ALA A 375 -21.90 14.17 17.83
C ALA A 375 -23.34 13.72 17.55
N ALA A 376 -23.79 12.60 18.11
CA ALA A 376 -25.16 12.11 18.01
C ALA A 376 -26.15 12.89 18.90
N GLY A 377 -25.67 13.73 19.82
CA GLY A 377 -26.48 14.48 20.77
C GLY A 377 -26.79 13.74 22.07
N GLU A 378 -26.08 12.64 22.33
CA GLU A 378 -26.17 11.94 23.59
C GLU A 378 -25.38 12.71 24.67
N ARG A 379 -25.88 12.75 25.90
CA ARG A 379 -25.13 13.35 27.01
C ARG A 379 -23.97 12.45 27.38
N PRO A 380 -22.81 13.02 27.78
CA PRO A 380 -21.63 12.26 28.19
C PRO A 380 -21.88 11.38 29.40
#